data_8f3f920d0e7b0c013a961498d70b935a
#
_entry.id   8f3f920d0e7b0c013a961498d70b935a
#
_cell.length_a   1.000
_cell.length_b   1.000
_cell.length_c   1.000
_cell.angle_alpha   90.00
_cell.angle_beta   90.00
_cell.angle_gamma   90.00
#
_symmetry.space_group_name_H-M   'P 1'
#
loop_
_entity.id
_entity.type
_entity.pdbx_description
1 polymer ?
#
loop_
_entity_poly.entity_id
_entity_poly.type
_entity_poly.pdbx_seq_one_letter_code
_entity_poly.pdbx_strand_id
1 'polypeptide(L)' 'MKLRYKGKSAIITGASGGMGLEISKRLSLNNISVLMLDLKSPSQNFLKKNKNCEFKKVDVTKYKLM' A
#
# COMPACT_ATOMS: atom_id res chain seq x y z
N MET A 1 -1.75 -5.70 -9.07
CA MET A 1 -1.26 -5.47 -7.71
C MET A 1 -0.11 -6.40 -7.41
N LYS A 2 0.93 -5.89 -6.80
CA LYS A 2 2.02 -6.72 -6.31
C LYS A 2 2.23 -6.44 -4.83
N LEU A 3 2.50 -7.49 -4.08
CA LEU A 3 2.77 -7.40 -2.66
C LEU A 3 4.16 -7.94 -2.37
N ARG A 4 4.97 -7.12 -1.73
CA ARG A 4 6.25 -7.55 -1.18
C ARG A 4 6.21 -7.45 0.33
N TYR A 5 6.70 -8.46 0.97
CA TYR A 5 6.60 -8.59 2.41
C TYR A 5 7.92 -9.06 2.99
N LYS A 6 8.39 -8.35 4.00
CA LYS A 6 9.60 -8.75 4.70
C LYS A 6 9.49 -8.30 6.16
N GLY A 7 9.45 -9.25 7.07
CA GLY A 7 9.32 -8.95 8.48
C GLY A 7 8.02 -8.22 8.78
N LYS A 8 8.12 -6.99 9.29
CA LYS A 8 6.96 -6.16 9.63
C LYS A 8 6.72 -5.03 8.61
N SER A 9 7.25 -5.19 7.41
CA SER A 9 7.10 -4.19 6.35
C SER A 9 6.58 -4.83 5.09
N ALA A 10 5.72 -4.13 4.38
CA ALA A 10 5.16 -4.58 3.12
C ALA A 10 5.10 -3.43 2.13
N ILE A 11 5.29 -3.74 0.85
CA ILE A 11 5.13 -2.79 -0.25
C ILE A 11 4.06 -3.35 -1.18
N ILE A 12 3.04 -2.53 -1.45
CA ILE A 12 1.94 -2.94 -2.31
C ILE A 12 1.86 -1.98 -3.49
N THR A 13 1.98 -2.50 -4.71
CA THR A 13 1.76 -1.73 -5.92
C THR A 13 0.31 -1.89 -6.37
N GLY A 14 -0.26 -0.86 -7.00
CA GLY A 14 -1.67 -0.86 -7.35
C GLY A 14 -2.55 -0.85 -6.10
N ALA A 15 -2.08 -0.18 -5.05
CA ALA A 15 -2.65 -0.32 -3.71
C ALA A 15 -3.96 0.39 -3.51
N SER A 16 -4.33 1.33 -4.40
CA SER A 16 -5.55 2.13 -4.23
C SER A 16 -6.79 1.45 -4.80
N GLY A 17 -6.65 0.31 -5.49
CA GLY A 17 -7.78 -0.49 -5.90
C GLY A 17 -8.41 -1.21 -4.71
N GLY A 18 -9.64 -1.71 -4.88
CA GLY A 18 -10.38 -2.32 -3.76
C GLY A 18 -9.64 -3.44 -3.06
N MET A 19 -9.00 -4.34 -3.82
CA MET A 19 -8.24 -5.44 -3.24
C MET A 19 -6.98 -4.94 -2.52
N GLY A 20 -6.27 -3.96 -3.12
CA GLY A 20 -5.08 -3.40 -2.50
C GLY A 20 -5.40 -2.67 -1.20
N LEU A 21 -6.50 -1.93 -1.16
CA LEU A 21 -6.94 -1.25 0.06
C LEU A 21 -7.27 -2.25 1.16
N GLU A 22 -7.96 -3.32 0.82
CA GLU A 22 -8.33 -4.34 1.81
C GLU A 22 -7.10 -5.03 2.40
N ILE A 23 -6.14 -5.38 1.56
CA ILE A 23 -4.90 -6.01 2.02
C ILE A 23 -4.11 -5.03 2.88
N SER A 24 -3.99 -3.78 2.44
CA SER A 24 -3.26 -2.76 3.19
C SER A 24 -3.86 -2.55 4.58
N LYS A 25 -5.19 -2.51 4.66
CA LYS A 25 -5.90 -2.38 5.92
C LYS A 25 -5.60 -3.54 6.86
N ARG A 26 -5.66 -4.76 6.34
CA ARG A 26 -5.42 -5.95 7.17
C ARG A 26 -3.99 -6.00 7.68
N LEU A 27 -3.02 -5.66 6.82
CA LEU A 27 -1.63 -5.62 7.25
C LEU A 27 -1.41 -4.56 8.32
N SER A 28 -2.01 -3.38 8.12
CA SER A 28 -1.91 -2.30 9.10
C SER A 28 -2.49 -2.70 10.45
N LEU A 29 -3.61 -3.41 10.45
CA LEU A 29 -4.23 -3.88 11.68
C LEU A 29 -3.36 -4.89 12.43
N ASN A 30 -2.46 -5.54 11.73
CA ASN A 30 -1.50 -6.49 12.32
C ASN A 30 -0.15 -5.85 12.62
N ASN A 31 -0.12 -4.52 12.72
CA ASN A 31 1.08 -3.75 13.04
C ASN A 31 2.20 -3.89 12.01
N ILE A 32 1.82 -4.08 10.76
CA ILE A 32 2.76 -4.16 9.66
C ILE A 32 2.78 -2.80 8.97
N SER A 33 3.96 -2.25 8.77
CA SER A 33 4.13 -1.00 8.03
C SER A 33 3.92 -1.26 6.55
N VAL A 34 3.02 -0.51 5.93
CA VAL A 34 2.65 -0.72 4.54
C VAL A 34 3.00 0.52 3.72
N LEU A 35 3.80 0.33 2.69
CA LEU A 35 4.05 1.37 1.70
C LEU A 35 3.17 1.08 0.49
N MET A 36 2.23 1.98 0.22
CA MET A 36 1.27 1.85 -0.87
C MET A 36 1.74 2.68 -2.05
N LEU A 37 1.91 2.05 -3.20
CA LEU A 37 2.35 2.71 -4.42
C LEU A 37 1.26 2.63 -5.47
N ASP A 38 0.84 3.81 -5.99
CA ASP A 38 -0.16 3.86 -7.04
C ASP A 38 -0.13 5.24 -7.70
N LEU A 39 -0.82 5.37 -8.83
CA LEU A 39 -1.06 6.64 -9.47
C LEU A 39 -2.11 7.46 -8.74
N LYS A 40 -3.08 6.81 -8.10
CA LYS A 40 -4.16 7.47 -7.38
C LYS A 40 -3.99 7.27 -5.88
N SER A 41 -4.14 8.36 -5.14
CA SER A 41 -4.12 8.30 -3.69
C SER A 41 -5.41 7.65 -3.15
N PRO A 42 -5.31 6.82 -2.10
CA PRO A 42 -6.51 6.41 -1.40
C PRO A 42 -7.13 7.62 -0.68
N SER A 43 -8.34 7.45 -0.14
CA SER A 43 -8.98 8.53 0.59
C SER A 43 -8.16 8.91 1.81
N GLN A 44 -8.26 10.17 2.22
CA GLN A 44 -7.58 10.61 3.44
C GLN A 44 -8.11 9.89 4.66
N ASN A 45 -9.42 9.55 4.67
CA ASN A 45 -9.98 8.78 5.76
C ASN A 45 -9.30 7.42 5.91
N PHE A 46 -9.01 6.75 4.80
CA PHE A 46 -8.31 5.49 4.83
C PHE A 46 -6.94 5.65 5.50
N LEU A 47 -6.17 6.66 5.09
CA LEU A 47 -4.84 6.88 5.64
C LEU A 47 -4.89 7.27 7.11
N LYS A 48 -5.89 8.04 7.51
CA LYS A 48 -6.06 8.42 8.92
C LYS A 48 -6.41 7.24 9.80
N LYS A 49 -7.23 6.32 9.31
CA LYS A 49 -7.65 5.14 10.06
C LYS A 49 -6.58 4.06 10.10
N ASN A 50 -5.73 4.01 9.09
CA ASN A 50 -4.71 2.98 8.94
C ASN A 50 -3.33 3.62 9.03
N LYS A 51 -2.95 3.99 10.24
CA LYS A 51 -1.74 4.80 10.49
C LYS A 51 -0.44 4.13 10.05
N ASN A 52 -0.44 2.80 9.92
CA ASN A 52 0.73 2.08 9.44
C ASN A 52 0.82 2.06 7.93
N CYS A 53 -0.16 2.63 7.22
CA CYS A 53 -0.13 2.74 5.78
C CYS A 53 0.42 4.10 5.38
N GLU A 54 1.39 4.09 4.49
CA GLU A 54 1.95 5.28 3.88
C GLU A 54 1.73 5.18 2.39
N PHE A 55 1.32 6.28 1.77
CA PHE A 55 1.06 6.30 0.33
C PHE A 55 2.11 7.15 -0.38
N LYS A 56 2.60 6.63 -1.51
CA LYS A 56 3.46 7.38 -2.40
C LYS A 56 2.94 7.28 -3.82
N LYS A 57 2.73 8.41 -4.46
CA LYS A 57 2.26 8.45 -5.84
C LYS A 57 3.42 8.12 -6.78
N VAL A 58 3.29 7.03 -7.51
CA VAL A 58 4.28 6.59 -8.48
C VAL A 58 3.58 5.95 -9.67
N ASP A 59 4.21 6.08 -10.84
CA ASP A 59 3.77 5.34 -12.03
C ASP A 59 4.53 4.03 -12.06
N VAL A 60 3.90 2.97 -11.58
CA VAL A 60 4.56 1.66 -11.46
C VAL A 60 4.89 1.05 -12.81
N THR A 61 4.28 1.53 -13.90
CA THR A 61 4.60 1.02 -15.24
C THR A 61 5.98 1.46 -15.70
N LYS A 62 6.54 2.51 -15.09
CA LYS A 62 7.87 3.02 -15.42
C LYS A 62 8.98 2.36 -14.63
N TYR A 63 8.66 1.55 -13.64
CA TYR A 63 9.65 0.88 -12.82
C TYR A 63 9.85 -0.53 -13.32
N LYS A 64 11.12 -0.87 -13.52
CA LYS A 64 11.46 -2.26 -13.76
C LYS A 64 11.53 -2.96 -12.42
N LEU A 65 10.58 -3.82 -12.19
CA LEU A 65 10.59 -4.65 -10.99
C LEU A 65 11.53 -5.83 -11.23
N MET A 66 12.56 -5.86 -10.45
CA MET A 66 13.50 -6.97 -10.53
C MET A 66 13.17 -8.03 -9.51
#